data_3a5c44bf9cd2a8affa020ee626defe4e
#
_entry.id   3a5c44bf9cd2a8affa020ee626defe4e
#
_cell.length_a   1.000
_cell.length_b   1.000
_cell.length_c   1.000
_cell.angle_alpha   90.00
_cell.angle_beta   90.00
_cell.angle_gamma   90.00
#
_symmetry.space_group_name_H-M   'P 1'
#
loop_
_entity.id
_entity.type
_entity.pdbx_description
1 polymer ?
#
loop_
_entity_poly.entity_id
_entity_poly.type
_entity_poly.pdbx_seq_one_letter_code
_entity_poly.pdbx_strand_id
1 'polypeptide(L)'
;MKKLRVSIVEYLNAAPLVWSFTDGPLAGKYDLSFTVPSQCAEELRRGDADVGIIPTIEYQRMDGVVALPGMAIASKHEVRSLLVVAKKPIELAKRIALDTSSRSTIGLVKILAREHWRIAPEFVEAAPDPSEMLRESDAALVIGDPALRISLKMEAVAGKSPSGEQCCQGDPDEMPVPGFETLYVYDVIHQWRELTGKPAVLAMWVGRRDAVTPEVLADFTASKQFGLERVREISEAASIKLDLPPRALERYLTENIHFDLDEENLAGLQLYFEKAAAAGLIPRNKPLEFPQAAARSTTTQGA
;
A
#
# COMPACT_ATOMS: atom_id res chain seq x y z
N MET A 1 -7.99 -32.02 -3.12
CA MET A 1 -8.54 -30.78 -3.70
C MET A 1 -7.37 -29.85 -3.98
N LYS A 2 -7.41 -29.09 -5.07
CA LYS A 2 -6.37 -28.09 -5.37
C LYS A 2 -6.49 -26.95 -4.34
N LYS A 3 -5.37 -26.55 -3.73
CA LYS A 3 -5.37 -25.42 -2.79
C LYS A 3 -5.69 -24.13 -3.54
N LEU A 4 -6.38 -23.20 -2.86
CA LEU A 4 -6.62 -21.85 -3.37
C LEU A 4 -5.28 -21.09 -3.40
N ARG A 5 -5.01 -20.42 -4.52
CA ARG A 5 -3.77 -19.67 -4.76
C ARG A 5 -3.94 -18.22 -4.29
N VAL A 6 -3.03 -17.78 -3.44
CA VAL A 6 -3.09 -16.46 -2.81
C VAL A 6 -1.83 -15.67 -3.12
N SER A 7 -1.98 -14.54 -3.81
CA SER A 7 -0.86 -13.64 -4.13
C SER A 7 -0.74 -12.54 -3.08
N ILE A 8 0.45 -12.42 -2.51
CA ILE A 8 0.74 -11.62 -1.32
C ILE A 8 1.82 -10.59 -1.64
N VAL A 9 1.59 -9.37 -1.18
CA VAL A 9 2.59 -8.31 -1.22
C VAL A 9 3.70 -8.61 -0.20
N GLU A 10 4.96 -8.63 -0.65
CA GLU A 10 6.12 -8.97 0.18
C GLU A 10 6.63 -7.80 1.04
N TYR A 11 5.89 -6.72 1.21
CA TYR A 11 6.29 -5.60 2.09
C TYR A 11 5.78 -5.81 3.52
N LEU A 12 6.50 -5.22 4.48
CA LEU A 12 6.17 -5.30 5.90
C LEU A 12 4.73 -4.92 6.22
N ASN A 13 4.16 -3.93 5.53
CA ASN A 13 2.78 -3.49 5.77
C ASN A 13 1.71 -4.54 5.43
N ALA A 14 2.03 -5.59 4.72
CA ALA A 14 1.11 -6.70 4.49
C ALA A 14 1.23 -7.82 5.55
N ALA A 15 2.34 -7.88 6.29
CA ALA A 15 2.63 -8.98 7.18
C ALA A 15 1.53 -9.29 8.21
N PRO A 16 0.90 -8.29 8.89
CA PRO A 16 -0.20 -8.59 9.83
C PRO A 16 -1.42 -9.24 9.18
N LEU A 17 -1.67 -9.01 7.90
CA LEU A 17 -2.79 -9.64 7.19
C LEU A 17 -2.55 -11.11 6.83
N VAL A 18 -1.27 -11.55 6.82
CA VAL A 18 -0.87 -12.84 6.27
C VAL A 18 -0.15 -13.74 7.28
N TRP A 19 0.18 -13.24 8.48
CA TRP A 19 1.00 -13.95 9.47
C TRP A 19 0.44 -15.32 9.85
N SER A 20 -0.88 -15.48 9.89
CA SER A 20 -1.51 -16.77 10.15
C SER A 20 -1.29 -17.80 9.03
N PHE A 21 -1.11 -17.34 7.79
CA PHE A 21 -0.89 -18.21 6.65
C PHE A 21 0.56 -18.69 6.55
N THR A 22 1.52 -17.94 7.12
CA THR A 22 2.96 -18.26 7.11
C THR A 22 3.40 -18.94 8.40
N ASP A 23 3.09 -18.35 9.55
CA ASP A 23 3.65 -18.67 10.86
C ASP A 23 2.58 -19.04 11.91
N GLY A 24 1.33 -19.24 11.46
CA GLY A 24 0.20 -19.47 12.35
C GLY A 24 -0.70 -20.66 11.98
N PRO A 25 -1.92 -20.70 12.55
CA PRO A 25 -2.84 -21.84 12.42
C PRO A 25 -3.28 -22.17 10.99
N LEU A 26 -3.19 -21.23 10.06
CA LEU A 26 -3.57 -21.40 8.66
C LEU A 26 -2.36 -21.76 7.75
N ALA A 27 -1.19 -22.00 8.34
CA ALA A 27 0.00 -22.37 7.58
C ALA A 27 -0.24 -23.63 6.74
N GLY A 28 0.11 -23.56 5.45
CA GLY A 28 -0.06 -24.66 4.52
C GLY A 28 -1.50 -24.91 4.02
N LYS A 29 -2.51 -24.14 4.47
CA LYS A 29 -3.89 -24.25 3.95
C LYS A 29 -4.02 -23.75 2.52
N TYR A 30 -3.31 -22.71 2.17
CA TYR A 30 -3.30 -22.02 0.87
C TYR A 30 -1.99 -22.25 0.12
N ASP A 31 -2.01 -22.02 -1.20
CA ASP A 31 -0.82 -21.96 -2.05
C ASP A 31 -0.41 -20.49 -2.20
N LEU A 32 0.68 -20.08 -1.54
CA LEU A 32 1.07 -18.69 -1.39
C LEU A 32 2.17 -18.30 -2.39
N SER A 33 2.00 -17.17 -3.06
CA SER A 33 3.06 -16.47 -3.80
C SER A 33 3.33 -15.11 -3.17
N PHE A 34 4.61 -14.67 -3.16
CA PHE A 34 5.04 -13.40 -2.61
C PHE A 34 5.70 -12.57 -3.69
N THR A 35 5.23 -11.33 -3.89
CA THR A 35 5.70 -10.47 -4.95
C THR A 35 5.38 -8.99 -4.67
N VAL A 36 5.66 -8.10 -5.63
CA VAL A 36 5.31 -6.68 -5.52
C VAL A 36 3.82 -6.43 -5.83
N PRO A 37 3.22 -5.33 -5.33
CA PRO A 37 1.78 -5.09 -5.44
C PRO A 37 1.22 -5.12 -6.88
N SER A 38 1.96 -4.57 -7.84
CA SER A 38 1.53 -4.58 -9.24
C SER A 38 1.52 -5.97 -9.84
N GLN A 39 2.43 -6.85 -9.43
CA GLN A 39 2.49 -8.23 -9.89
C GLN A 39 1.37 -9.06 -9.25
N CYS A 40 1.01 -8.85 -7.98
CA CYS A 40 -0.17 -9.47 -7.36
C CYS A 40 -1.44 -9.21 -8.20
N ALA A 41 -1.60 -7.99 -8.70
CA ALA A 41 -2.72 -7.64 -9.57
C ALA A 41 -2.66 -8.36 -10.93
N GLU A 42 -1.47 -8.52 -11.50
CA GLU A 42 -1.31 -9.27 -12.77
C GLU A 42 -1.60 -10.77 -12.59
N GLU A 43 -1.12 -11.37 -11.50
CA GLU A 43 -1.41 -12.79 -11.19
C GLU A 43 -2.91 -13.03 -11.04
N LEU A 44 -3.62 -12.13 -10.32
CA LEU A 44 -5.07 -12.22 -10.18
C LEU A 44 -5.78 -12.05 -11.55
N ARG A 45 -5.34 -11.09 -12.36
CA ARG A 45 -5.92 -10.80 -13.68
C ARG A 45 -5.76 -11.98 -14.65
N ARG A 46 -4.60 -12.63 -14.65
CA ARG A 46 -4.32 -13.80 -15.51
C ARG A 46 -4.98 -15.09 -15.01
N GLY A 47 -5.49 -15.10 -13.77
CA GLY A 47 -6.00 -16.29 -13.13
C GLY A 47 -4.89 -17.20 -12.59
N ASP A 48 -3.68 -16.68 -12.41
CA ASP A 48 -2.57 -17.38 -11.74
C ASP A 48 -2.76 -17.37 -10.22
N ALA A 49 -3.45 -16.36 -9.68
CA ALA A 49 -3.97 -16.32 -8.32
C ALA A 49 -5.51 -16.27 -8.30
N ASP A 50 -6.10 -16.77 -7.21
CA ASP A 50 -7.54 -16.77 -6.97
C ASP A 50 -7.97 -15.64 -6.04
N VAL A 51 -7.06 -15.23 -5.12
CA VAL A 51 -7.18 -14.07 -4.23
C VAL A 51 -5.83 -13.37 -4.17
N GLY A 52 -5.81 -12.04 -4.07
CA GLY A 52 -4.57 -11.28 -3.92
C GLY A 52 -4.73 -9.98 -3.14
N ILE A 53 -3.66 -9.52 -2.49
CA ILE A 53 -3.55 -8.14 -2.01
C ILE A 53 -3.12 -7.29 -3.20
N ILE A 54 -4.00 -6.46 -3.73
CA ILE A 54 -3.72 -5.68 -4.94
C ILE A 54 -3.81 -4.18 -4.67
N PRO A 55 -3.09 -3.35 -5.45
CA PRO A 55 -3.31 -1.90 -5.46
C PRO A 55 -4.79 -1.59 -5.74
N THR A 56 -5.40 -0.70 -4.95
CA THR A 56 -6.85 -0.46 -5.03
C THR A 56 -7.33 0.01 -6.41
N ILE A 57 -6.50 0.77 -7.13
CA ILE A 57 -6.80 1.24 -8.49
C ILE A 57 -7.01 0.08 -9.48
N GLU A 58 -6.35 -1.06 -9.26
CA GLU A 58 -6.44 -2.23 -10.13
C GLU A 58 -7.81 -2.92 -10.05
N TYR A 59 -8.52 -2.77 -8.92
CA TYR A 59 -9.90 -3.22 -8.81
C TYR A 59 -10.79 -2.59 -9.89
N GLN A 60 -10.58 -1.30 -10.20
CA GLN A 60 -11.34 -0.57 -11.21
C GLN A 60 -11.10 -1.06 -12.65
N ARG A 61 -10.03 -1.83 -12.85
CA ARG A 61 -9.58 -2.37 -14.15
C ARG A 61 -9.86 -3.86 -14.32
N MET A 62 -10.51 -4.51 -13.34
CA MET A 62 -10.80 -5.95 -13.35
C MET A 62 -12.30 -6.17 -13.28
N ASP A 63 -12.81 -7.15 -14.05
CA ASP A 63 -14.18 -7.63 -13.96
C ASP A 63 -14.21 -9.03 -13.31
N GLY A 64 -15.34 -9.42 -12.73
CA GLY A 64 -15.52 -10.74 -12.12
C GLY A 64 -14.84 -10.93 -10.76
N VAL A 65 -14.37 -9.86 -10.14
CA VAL A 65 -13.73 -9.86 -8.83
C VAL A 65 -14.58 -9.17 -7.78
N VAL A 66 -14.36 -9.52 -6.52
CA VAL A 66 -14.98 -8.92 -5.34
C VAL A 66 -13.91 -8.51 -4.33
N ALA A 67 -14.15 -7.42 -3.59
CA ALA A 67 -13.31 -7.02 -2.47
C ALA A 67 -13.67 -7.84 -1.23
N LEU A 68 -12.69 -8.26 -0.44
CA LEU A 68 -12.93 -8.88 0.85
C LEU A 68 -13.23 -7.76 1.87
N PRO A 69 -14.36 -7.84 2.61
CA PRO A 69 -14.78 -6.77 3.52
C PRO A 69 -13.88 -6.66 4.75
N GLY A 70 -13.79 -5.47 5.33
CA GLY A 70 -13.17 -5.21 6.63
C GLY A 70 -11.64 -5.34 6.66
N MET A 71 -10.97 -5.46 5.51
CA MET A 71 -9.52 -5.67 5.45
C MET A 71 -8.88 -4.84 4.36
N ALA A 72 -7.87 -4.06 4.71
CA ALA A 72 -7.12 -3.22 3.79
C ALA A 72 -5.71 -2.93 4.33
N ILE A 73 -4.87 -2.34 3.49
CA ILE A 73 -3.68 -1.60 3.86
C ILE A 73 -4.00 -0.13 3.58
N ALA A 74 -4.23 0.63 4.62
CA ALA A 74 -4.64 2.02 4.57
C ALA A 74 -3.79 2.89 5.50
N SER A 75 -3.86 4.20 5.35
CA SER A 75 -3.30 5.15 6.32
C SER A 75 -4.21 6.36 6.46
N LYS A 76 -4.39 6.83 7.70
CA LYS A 76 -5.26 7.96 8.03
C LYS A 76 -4.50 9.29 8.11
N HIS A 77 -3.18 9.26 8.26
CA HIS A 77 -2.36 10.45 8.41
C HIS A 77 -1.14 10.41 7.49
N GLU A 78 -0.05 9.88 7.97
CA GLU A 78 1.20 9.64 7.25
C GLU A 78 1.46 8.15 7.16
N VAL A 79 2.02 7.69 6.07
CA VAL A 79 2.26 6.26 5.85
C VAL A 79 3.72 5.86 6.02
N ARG A 80 4.65 6.79 5.87
CA ARG A 80 6.10 6.63 6.00
C ARG A 80 6.76 5.70 4.97
N SER A 81 5.99 4.85 4.31
CA SER A 81 6.45 3.88 3.31
C SER A 81 6.04 4.22 1.87
N LEU A 82 5.54 5.44 1.63
CA LEU A 82 5.25 5.97 0.30
C LEU A 82 5.74 7.42 0.27
N LEU A 83 6.90 7.65 -0.31
CA LEU A 83 7.57 8.93 -0.28
C LEU A 83 7.85 9.45 -1.69
N VAL A 84 7.67 10.75 -1.90
CA VAL A 84 8.32 11.46 -2.98
C VAL A 84 9.56 12.11 -2.40
N VAL A 85 10.73 11.69 -2.89
CA VAL A 85 12.03 12.24 -2.54
C VAL A 85 12.49 13.11 -3.69
N ALA A 86 12.90 14.35 -3.42
CA ALA A 86 13.24 15.34 -4.44
C ALA A 86 14.57 16.06 -4.13
N LYS A 87 15.28 16.47 -5.15
CA LYS A 87 16.54 17.27 -5.05
C LYS A 87 16.27 18.75 -4.82
N LYS A 88 15.05 19.19 -4.97
CA LYS A 88 14.56 20.58 -4.85
C LYS A 88 13.11 20.57 -4.41
N PRO A 89 12.53 21.71 -3.96
CA PRO A 89 11.10 21.80 -3.66
C PRO A 89 10.25 21.23 -4.79
N ILE A 90 9.21 20.47 -4.45
CA ILE A 90 8.43 19.68 -5.41
C ILE A 90 7.76 20.53 -6.49
N GLU A 91 7.42 21.78 -6.17
CA GLU A 91 6.82 22.74 -7.09
C GLU A 91 7.75 23.12 -8.25
N LEU A 92 9.06 22.87 -8.09
CA LEU A 92 10.10 23.11 -9.10
C LEU A 92 10.46 21.85 -9.91
N ALA A 93 9.86 20.69 -9.58
CA ALA A 93 10.16 19.44 -10.25
C ALA A 93 9.57 19.41 -11.65
N LYS A 94 10.41 19.13 -12.64
CA LYS A 94 10.04 18.99 -14.05
C LYS A 94 9.99 17.53 -14.50
N ARG A 95 10.66 16.64 -13.78
CA ARG A 95 10.71 15.21 -14.08
C ARG A 95 10.64 14.41 -12.79
N ILE A 96 9.68 13.48 -12.73
CA ILE A 96 9.45 12.61 -11.56
C ILE A 96 9.55 11.15 -12.00
N ALA A 97 10.51 10.42 -11.43
CA ALA A 97 10.62 8.98 -11.59
C ALA A 97 9.59 8.25 -10.73
N LEU A 98 8.90 7.26 -11.30
CA LEU A 98 7.84 6.52 -10.65
C LEU A 98 8.24 5.05 -10.49
N ASP A 99 8.33 4.59 -9.25
CA ASP A 99 8.41 3.17 -8.92
C ASP A 99 7.14 2.45 -9.39
N THR A 100 7.28 1.52 -10.34
CA THR A 100 6.16 0.81 -10.98
C THR A 100 5.57 -0.31 -10.13
N SER A 101 6.13 -0.60 -8.96
CA SER A 101 5.63 -1.66 -8.08
C SER A 101 4.27 -1.35 -7.46
N SER A 102 3.83 -0.06 -7.34
CA SER A 102 2.51 0.28 -6.81
C SER A 102 1.74 1.26 -7.69
N ARG A 103 0.77 0.75 -8.41
CA ARG A 103 -0.07 1.55 -9.33
C ARG A 103 -1.02 2.51 -8.61
N SER A 104 -1.50 2.19 -7.40
CA SER A 104 -2.32 3.13 -6.61
C SER A 104 -1.53 4.36 -6.21
N THR A 105 -0.29 4.17 -5.77
CA THR A 105 0.56 5.29 -5.35
C THR A 105 0.95 6.18 -6.53
N ILE A 106 1.22 5.59 -7.70
CA ILE A 106 1.39 6.36 -8.95
C ILE A 106 0.15 7.22 -9.24
N GLY A 107 -1.04 6.66 -9.08
CA GLY A 107 -2.30 7.40 -9.24
C GLY A 107 -2.41 8.58 -8.27
N LEU A 108 -2.10 8.37 -6.99
CA LEU A 108 -2.09 9.42 -5.97
C LEU A 108 -1.11 10.54 -6.33
N VAL A 109 0.14 10.22 -6.70
CA VAL A 109 1.16 11.21 -7.07
C VAL A 109 0.74 12.03 -8.29
N LYS A 110 0.13 11.40 -9.30
CA LYS A 110 -0.38 12.12 -10.47
C LYS A 110 -1.53 13.07 -10.14
N ILE A 111 -2.41 12.69 -9.22
CA ILE A 111 -3.48 13.57 -8.72
C ILE A 111 -2.88 14.70 -7.90
N LEU A 112 -1.95 14.42 -6.98
CA LEU A 112 -1.25 15.42 -6.16
C LEU A 112 -0.49 16.43 -7.03
N ALA A 113 0.22 15.97 -8.05
CA ALA A 113 0.94 16.86 -8.97
C ALA A 113 -0.01 17.90 -9.59
N ARG A 114 -1.18 17.46 -10.06
CA ARG A 114 -2.16 18.33 -10.72
C ARG A 114 -2.92 19.22 -9.75
N GLU A 115 -3.41 18.67 -8.63
CA GLU A 115 -4.42 19.34 -7.81
C GLU A 115 -3.85 19.99 -6.55
N HIS A 116 -2.71 19.50 -6.04
CA HIS A 116 -2.07 19.97 -4.81
C HIS A 116 -0.81 20.79 -5.11
N TRP A 117 0.19 20.17 -5.73
CA TRP A 117 1.45 20.84 -6.08
C TRP A 117 1.33 21.76 -7.30
N ARG A 118 0.28 21.59 -8.11
CA ARG A 118 -0.04 22.40 -9.31
C ARG A 118 1.09 22.43 -10.33
N ILE A 119 1.69 21.28 -10.56
CA ILE A 119 2.76 21.04 -11.52
C ILE A 119 2.33 20.04 -12.60
N ALA A 120 2.99 20.09 -13.75
CA ALA A 120 2.81 19.16 -14.86
C ALA A 120 4.18 18.58 -15.26
N PRO A 121 4.80 17.73 -14.42
CA PRO A 121 6.09 17.16 -14.71
C PRO A 121 5.99 16.06 -15.77
N GLU A 122 7.12 15.76 -16.40
CA GLU A 122 7.29 14.50 -17.11
C GLU A 122 7.34 13.36 -16.07
N PHE A 123 6.48 12.37 -16.22
CA PHE A 123 6.51 11.15 -15.41
C PHE A 123 7.25 10.04 -16.17
N VAL A 124 8.27 9.47 -15.56
CA VAL A 124 9.04 8.37 -16.14
C VAL A 124 8.98 7.15 -15.25
N GLU A 125 8.74 5.97 -15.84
CA GLU A 125 8.77 4.71 -15.11
C GLU A 125 10.23 4.32 -14.84
N ALA A 126 10.52 3.85 -13.62
CA ALA A 126 11.85 3.46 -13.21
C ALA A 126 11.83 2.21 -12.33
N ALA A 127 12.94 1.49 -12.33
CA ALA A 127 13.20 0.46 -11.34
C ALA A 127 13.34 1.08 -9.93
N PRO A 128 13.03 0.34 -8.85
CA PRO A 128 13.00 0.89 -7.48
C PRO A 128 14.39 1.08 -6.86
N ASP A 129 15.23 1.87 -7.51
CA ASP A 129 16.53 2.34 -7.01
C ASP A 129 16.49 3.86 -6.81
N PRO A 130 16.30 4.36 -5.57
CA PRO A 130 16.16 5.79 -5.31
C PRO A 130 17.36 6.62 -5.78
N SER A 131 18.58 6.10 -5.71
CA SER A 131 19.78 6.82 -6.14
C SER A 131 19.82 7.00 -7.66
N GLU A 132 19.55 5.93 -8.41
CA GLU A 132 19.47 5.99 -9.87
C GLU A 132 18.29 6.85 -10.34
N MET A 133 17.13 6.69 -9.71
CA MET A 133 15.95 7.50 -10.03
C MET A 133 16.22 9.00 -9.89
N LEU A 134 16.91 9.40 -8.81
CA LEU A 134 17.24 10.81 -8.54
C LEU A 134 18.39 11.33 -9.41
N ARG A 135 19.30 10.50 -9.89
CA ARG A 135 20.32 10.95 -10.83
C ARG A 135 19.71 11.50 -12.12
N GLU A 136 18.69 10.84 -12.64
CA GLU A 136 18.06 11.17 -13.91
C GLU A 136 16.79 12.02 -13.80
N SER A 137 16.24 12.20 -12.57
CA SER A 137 15.00 12.94 -12.34
C SER A 137 15.14 13.95 -11.22
N ASP A 138 14.26 14.93 -11.17
CA ASP A 138 14.22 15.95 -10.10
C ASP A 138 13.65 15.38 -8.80
N ALA A 139 12.75 14.39 -8.93
CA ALA A 139 12.14 13.69 -7.82
C ALA A 139 11.90 12.22 -8.18
N ALA A 140 11.75 11.39 -7.15
CA ALA A 140 11.50 9.96 -7.24
C ALA A 140 10.37 9.54 -6.28
N LEU A 141 9.39 8.81 -6.79
CA LEU A 141 8.45 8.08 -5.96
C LEU A 141 9.08 6.77 -5.50
N VAL A 142 9.24 6.61 -4.21
CA VAL A 142 9.79 5.39 -3.56
C VAL A 142 8.71 4.78 -2.69
N ILE A 143 8.57 3.45 -2.73
CA ILE A 143 7.53 2.74 -2.00
C ILE A 143 8.04 1.57 -1.17
N GLY A 144 7.22 1.12 -0.23
CA GLY A 144 7.46 -0.08 0.58
C GLY A 144 8.61 0.07 1.57
N ASP A 145 9.31 -1.04 1.79
CA ASP A 145 10.39 -1.10 2.78
C ASP A 145 11.58 -0.16 2.46
N PRO A 146 11.95 0.09 1.18
CA PRO A 146 12.93 1.13 0.83
C PRO A 146 12.52 2.54 1.28
N ALA A 147 11.25 2.92 1.08
CA ALA A 147 10.74 4.21 1.53
C ALA A 147 10.70 4.31 3.06
N LEU A 148 10.29 3.24 3.74
CA LEU A 148 10.31 3.18 5.20
C LEU A 148 11.73 3.37 5.76
N ARG A 149 12.73 2.77 5.14
CA ARG A 149 14.14 2.96 5.49
C ARG A 149 14.57 4.41 5.36
N ILE A 150 14.21 5.08 4.26
CA ILE A 150 14.46 6.50 4.05
C ILE A 150 13.79 7.32 5.15
N SER A 151 12.52 7.06 5.43
CA SER A 151 11.76 7.77 6.47
C SER A 151 12.40 7.65 7.87
N LEU A 152 12.84 6.45 8.25
CA LEU A 152 13.48 6.21 9.55
C LEU A 152 14.87 6.87 9.64
N LYS A 153 15.64 6.88 8.56
CA LYS A 153 16.91 7.63 8.50
C LYS A 153 16.67 9.14 8.63
N MET A 154 15.66 9.67 7.93
CA MET A 154 15.27 11.08 8.04
C MET A 154 14.91 11.45 9.50
N GLU A 155 14.11 10.61 10.17
CA GLU A 155 13.74 10.82 11.57
C GLU A 155 14.99 10.86 12.48
N ALA A 156 15.96 9.98 12.24
CA ALA A 156 17.19 9.92 13.02
C ALA A 156 18.06 11.19 12.82
N VAL A 157 18.13 11.74 11.61
CA VAL A 157 18.91 12.93 11.29
C VAL A 157 18.18 14.21 11.71
N ALA A 158 16.87 14.32 11.48
CA ALA A 158 16.09 15.52 11.74
C ALA A 158 15.46 15.57 13.14
N GLY A 159 15.48 14.48 13.89
CA GLY A 159 14.83 14.36 15.22
C GLY A 159 13.30 14.44 15.19
N LYS A 160 12.68 14.36 14.00
CA LYS A 160 11.22 14.41 13.80
C LYS A 160 10.81 13.40 12.72
N SER A 161 9.62 12.81 12.90
CA SER A 161 8.97 12.04 11.84
C SER A 161 8.67 12.92 10.63
N PRO A 162 8.79 12.44 9.38
CA PRO A 162 8.44 13.20 8.19
C PRO A 162 6.92 13.40 8.09
N SER A 163 6.43 14.42 8.77
CA SER A 163 5.09 14.97 8.58
C SER A 163 5.22 16.26 7.76
N GLY A 164 4.66 16.29 6.57
CA GLY A 164 4.77 17.43 5.67
C GLY A 164 6.02 17.40 4.80
N GLU A 165 6.40 18.58 4.29
CA GLU A 165 7.65 18.79 3.59
C GLU A 165 8.82 18.78 4.56
N GLN A 166 9.78 17.91 4.36
CA GLN A 166 11.03 17.91 5.12
C GLN A 166 12.22 18.09 4.19
N CYS A 167 13.06 19.06 4.54
CA CYS A 167 14.37 19.24 3.91
C CYS A 167 15.43 18.72 4.88
N CYS A 168 16.29 17.82 4.41
CA CYS A 168 17.54 17.50 5.11
C CYS A 168 18.75 17.88 4.27
N GLN A 169 19.80 18.29 4.96
CA GLN A 169 21.09 18.64 4.36
C GLN A 169 22.19 18.00 5.19
N GLY A 170 23.21 17.47 4.54
CA GLY A 170 24.31 16.80 5.23
C GLY A 170 25.35 16.21 4.30
N ASP A 171 26.25 15.44 4.88
CA ASP A 171 27.25 14.68 4.12
C ASP A 171 26.53 13.70 3.16
N PRO A 172 26.85 13.72 1.86
CA PRO A 172 26.23 12.87 0.86
C PRO A 172 26.25 11.38 1.19
N ASP A 173 27.27 10.90 1.89
CA ASP A 173 27.42 9.48 2.26
C ASP A 173 26.53 9.09 3.44
N GLU A 174 26.14 10.05 4.30
CA GLU A 174 25.28 9.85 5.46
C GLU A 174 23.80 10.13 5.18
N MET A 175 23.49 10.71 4.01
CA MET A 175 22.11 11.05 3.65
C MET A 175 21.22 9.81 3.53
N PRO A 176 19.90 9.96 3.73
CA PRO A 176 18.92 8.88 3.56
C PRO A 176 18.94 8.21 2.19
N VAL A 177 19.25 8.99 1.15
CA VAL A 177 19.63 8.49 -0.18
C VAL A 177 21.05 8.98 -0.45
N PRO A 178 22.04 8.09 -0.50
CA PRO A 178 23.44 8.48 -0.70
C PRO A 178 23.71 9.19 -2.03
N GLY A 179 24.67 10.10 -2.02
CA GLY A 179 25.10 10.86 -3.20
C GLY A 179 24.39 12.21 -3.40
N PHE A 180 23.59 12.66 -2.43
CA PHE A 180 22.87 13.93 -2.49
C PHE A 180 23.06 14.73 -1.21
N GLU A 181 23.49 16.00 -1.31
CA GLU A 181 23.70 16.89 -0.16
C GLU A 181 22.41 17.48 0.40
N THR A 182 21.37 17.57 -0.41
CA THR A 182 20.07 18.12 -0.03
C THR A 182 18.95 17.25 -0.58
N LEU A 183 18.02 16.87 0.27
CA LEU A 183 16.81 16.13 -0.08
C LEU A 183 15.58 16.74 0.55
N TYR A 184 14.52 16.83 -0.24
CA TYR A 184 13.16 17.16 0.19
C TYR A 184 12.34 15.88 0.17
N VAL A 185 11.64 15.58 1.25
CA VAL A 185 10.87 14.35 1.38
C VAL A 185 9.42 14.69 1.70
N TYR A 186 8.51 14.12 0.93
CA TYR A 186 7.06 14.31 1.03
C TYR A 186 6.40 12.95 1.26
N ASP A 187 5.70 12.77 2.38
CA ASP A 187 4.85 11.60 2.58
C ASP A 187 3.58 11.74 1.72
N VAL A 188 3.37 10.78 0.83
CA VAL A 188 2.28 10.84 -0.17
C VAL A 188 0.90 10.89 0.50
N ILE A 189 0.72 10.20 1.63
CA ILE A 189 -0.58 10.17 2.30
C ILE A 189 -0.81 11.41 3.14
N HIS A 190 0.23 11.97 3.73
CA HIS A 190 0.14 13.28 4.37
C HIS A 190 -0.32 14.34 3.35
N GLN A 191 0.32 14.39 2.17
CA GLN A 191 -0.05 15.31 1.08
C GLN A 191 -1.47 15.06 0.55
N TRP A 192 -1.89 13.79 0.45
CA TRP A 192 -3.25 13.43 0.10
C TRP A 192 -4.27 13.95 1.12
N ARG A 193 -3.95 13.83 2.41
CA ARG A 193 -4.80 14.30 3.49
C ARG A 193 -4.89 15.84 3.51
N GLU A 194 -3.80 16.54 3.25
CA GLU A 194 -3.82 18.02 3.10
C GLU A 194 -4.74 18.45 1.95
N LEU A 195 -4.69 17.75 0.82
CA LEU A 195 -5.55 18.03 -0.33
C LEU A 195 -7.04 17.73 -0.06
N THR A 196 -7.34 16.63 0.65
CA THR A 196 -8.69 16.03 0.65
C THR A 196 -9.36 15.95 2.01
N GLY A 197 -8.60 16.02 3.10
CA GLY A 197 -9.08 15.75 4.45
C GLY A 197 -9.43 14.27 4.71
N LYS A 198 -9.14 13.34 3.78
CA LYS A 198 -9.53 11.94 3.84
C LYS A 198 -8.32 11.00 3.95
N PRO A 199 -8.50 9.79 4.54
CA PRO A 199 -7.50 8.74 4.50
C PRO A 199 -7.28 8.20 3.07
N ALA A 200 -6.25 7.39 2.90
CA ALA A 200 -6.04 6.66 1.66
C ALA A 200 -5.98 5.14 1.90
N VAL A 201 -6.61 4.38 1.02
CA VAL A 201 -6.51 2.92 0.96
C VAL A 201 -5.58 2.54 -0.18
N LEU A 202 -4.47 1.93 0.16
CA LEU A 202 -3.36 1.66 -0.76
C LEU A 202 -3.52 0.33 -1.49
N ALA A 203 -3.89 -0.71 -0.71
CA ALA A 203 -4.14 -2.05 -1.19
C ALA A 203 -5.27 -2.68 -0.40
N MET A 204 -5.92 -3.68 -0.99
CA MET A 204 -6.98 -4.46 -0.35
C MET A 204 -6.97 -5.88 -0.88
N TRP A 205 -7.55 -6.79 -0.10
CA TRP A 205 -7.82 -8.13 -0.58
C TRP A 205 -8.92 -8.12 -1.64
N VAL A 206 -8.62 -8.70 -2.80
CA VAL A 206 -9.56 -8.89 -3.90
C VAL A 206 -9.45 -10.33 -4.36
N GLY A 207 -10.58 -10.96 -4.60
CA GLY A 207 -10.61 -12.34 -5.10
C GLY A 207 -11.60 -12.49 -6.24
N ARG A 208 -11.41 -13.55 -7.01
CA ARG A 208 -12.39 -13.99 -8.00
C ARG A 208 -13.69 -14.33 -7.29
N ARG A 209 -14.81 -13.92 -7.85
CA ARG A 209 -16.12 -14.08 -7.22
C ARG A 209 -16.45 -15.52 -6.84
N ASP A 210 -16.04 -16.49 -7.67
CA ASP A 210 -16.24 -17.92 -7.47
C ASP A 210 -15.29 -18.54 -6.44
N ALA A 211 -14.18 -17.87 -6.13
CA ALA A 211 -13.17 -18.33 -5.18
C ALA A 211 -13.43 -17.81 -3.75
N VAL A 212 -14.13 -16.69 -3.59
CA VAL A 212 -14.35 -16.07 -2.28
C VAL A 212 -15.60 -16.67 -1.62
N THR A 213 -15.40 -17.74 -0.87
CA THR A 213 -16.43 -18.43 -0.09
C THR A 213 -16.53 -17.85 1.34
N PRO A 214 -17.60 -18.15 2.10
CA PRO A 214 -17.69 -17.79 3.51
C PRO A 214 -16.52 -18.31 4.36
N GLU A 215 -16.02 -19.51 4.05
CA GLU A 215 -14.84 -20.08 4.72
C GLU A 215 -13.58 -19.25 4.44
N VAL A 216 -13.34 -18.87 3.18
CA VAL A 216 -12.23 -17.99 2.81
C VAL A 216 -12.31 -16.67 3.56
N LEU A 217 -13.48 -16.05 3.60
CA LEU A 217 -13.69 -14.81 4.37
C LEU A 217 -13.37 -14.95 5.86
N ALA A 218 -13.80 -16.05 6.47
CA ALA A 218 -13.52 -16.36 7.87
C ALA A 218 -12.02 -16.53 8.13
N ASP A 219 -11.32 -17.27 7.26
CA ASP A 219 -9.88 -17.48 7.37
C ASP A 219 -9.08 -16.18 7.23
N PHE A 220 -9.43 -15.34 6.25
CA PHE A 220 -8.72 -14.07 6.03
C PHE A 220 -8.97 -13.09 7.18
N THR A 221 -10.19 -13.06 7.72
CA THR A 221 -10.51 -12.28 8.92
C THR A 221 -9.74 -12.81 10.14
N ALA A 222 -9.68 -14.11 10.33
CA ALA A 222 -8.91 -14.73 11.41
C ALA A 222 -7.40 -14.48 11.25
N SER A 223 -6.89 -14.51 10.01
CA SER A 223 -5.47 -14.20 9.73
C SER A 223 -5.11 -12.77 10.12
N LYS A 224 -5.93 -11.79 9.73
CA LYS A 224 -5.75 -10.40 10.15
C LYS A 224 -5.71 -10.28 11.67
N GLN A 225 -6.70 -10.86 12.37
CA GLN A 225 -6.78 -10.78 13.83
C GLN A 225 -5.56 -11.43 14.50
N PHE A 226 -5.16 -12.61 14.04
CA PHE A 226 -3.97 -13.31 14.52
C PHE A 226 -2.69 -12.47 14.35
N GLY A 227 -2.50 -11.83 13.20
CA GLY A 227 -1.33 -10.99 12.94
C GLY A 227 -1.33 -9.69 13.75
N LEU A 228 -2.49 -9.04 13.93
CA LEU A 228 -2.60 -7.82 14.74
C LEU A 228 -2.28 -8.06 16.23
N GLU A 229 -2.59 -9.25 16.75
CA GLU A 229 -2.20 -9.66 18.10
C GLU A 229 -0.68 -9.94 18.24
N ARG A 230 0.04 -10.05 17.12
CA ARG A 230 1.47 -10.44 17.05
C ARG A 230 2.35 -9.43 16.35
N VAL A 231 1.94 -8.16 16.31
CA VAL A 231 2.71 -7.09 15.63
C VAL A 231 4.14 -7.00 16.16
N ARG A 232 4.34 -7.21 17.46
CA ARG A 232 5.69 -7.22 18.05
C ARG A 232 6.54 -8.36 17.50
N GLU A 233 6.02 -9.58 17.44
CA GLU A 233 6.71 -10.76 16.88
C GLU A 233 7.04 -10.54 15.38
N ILE A 234 6.09 -10.02 14.62
CA ILE A 234 6.27 -9.63 13.22
C ILE A 234 7.39 -8.61 13.08
N SER A 235 7.43 -7.60 13.95
CA SER A 235 8.44 -6.54 13.92
C SER A 235 9.83 -7.05 14.29
N GLU A 236 9.94 -7.98 15.26
CA GLU A 236 11.18 -8.63 15.62
C GLU A 236 11.73 -9.49 14.45
N ALA A 237 10.86 -10.27 13.80
CA ALA A 237 11.25 -11.06 12.62
C ALA A 237 11.67 -10.17 11.43
N ALA A 238 10.90 -9.12 11.15
CA ALA A 238 11.20 -8.19 10.07
C ALA A 238 12.47 -7.36 10.31
N SER A 239 12.79 -7.06 11.57
CA SER A 239 14.01 -6.32 11.96
C SER A 239 15.28 -6.97 11.43
N ILE A 240 15.33 -8.29 11.44
CA ILE A 240 16.49 -9.06 10.94
C ILE A 240 16.61 -8.91 9.41
N LYS A 241 15.49 -9.04 8.69
CA LYS A 241 15.45 -8.96 7.22
C LYS A 241 15.74 -7.53 6.73
N LEU A 242 15.16 -6.53 7.40
CA LEU A 242 15.21 -5.14 6.97
C LEU A 242 16.41 -4.37 7.53
N ASP A 243 17.12 -4.91 8.53
CA ASP A 243 18.16 -4.19 9.28
C ASP A 243 17.64 -2.83 9.80
N LEU A 244 16.49 -2.88 10.47
CA LEU A 244 15.83 -1.71 11.06
C LEU A 244 15.41 -2.01 12.51
N PRO A 245 15.37 -1.01 13.40
CA PRO A 245 15.02 -1.22 14.80
C PRO A 245 13.60 -1.81 14.96
N PRO A 246 13.39 -2.91 15.70
CA PRO A 246 12.09 -3.58 15.80
C PRO A 246 11.01 -2.68 16.41
N ARG A 247 11.35 -1.80 17.36
CA ARG A 247 10.41 -0.82 17.92
C ARG A 247 9.94 0.21 16.90
N ALA A 248 10.78 0.58 15.93
CA ALA A 248 10.38 1.49 14.87
C ALA A 248 9.41 0.80 13.89
N LEU A 249 9.63 -0.49 13.61
CA LEU A 249 8.74 -1.30 12.79
C LEU A 249 7.40 -1.56 13.48
N GLU A 250 7.41 -1.84 14.79
CA GLU A 250 6.19 -2.00 15.59
C GLU A 250 5.37 -0.69 15.57
N ARG A 251 6.00 0.46 15.82
CA ARG A 251 5.34 1.77 15.72
C ARG A 251 4.77 2.03 14.33
N TYR A 252 5.52 1.73 13.28
CA TYR A 252 5.04 1.84 11.90
C TYR A 252 3.76 1.02 11.67
N LEU A 253 3.73 -0.24 12.09
CA LEU A 253 2.58 -1.13 11.91
C LEU A 253 1.36 -0.74 12.77
N THR A 254 1.57 -0.10 13.93
CA THR A 254 0.49 0.25 14.86
C THR A 254 -0.03 1.68 14.72
N GLU A 255 0.81 2.62 14.29
CA GLU A 255 0.47 4.04 14.24
C GLU A 255 0.25 4.57 12.82
N ASN A 256 0.99 4.04 11.83
CA ASN A 256 0.96 4.54 10.46
C ASN A 256 0.08 3.71 9.52
N ILE A 257 -0.06 2.40 9.78
CA ILE A 257 -0.88 1.52 8.96
C ILE A 257 -2.21 1.21 9.66
N HIS A 258 -3.30 1.27 8.91
CA HIS A 258 -4.62 0.83 9.30
C HIS A 258 -5.04 -0.38 8.47
N PHE A 259 -5.45 -1.43 9.16
CA PHE A 259 -5.80 -2.71 8.53
C PHE A 259 -7.31 -2.92 8.36
N ASP A 260 -8.12 -1.96 8.78
CA ASP A 260 -9.57 -1.98 8.64
C ASP A 260 -10.01 -1.23 7.39
N LEU A 261 -10.91 -1.83 6.63
CA LEU A 261 -11.67 -1.14 5.59
C LEU A 261 -12.97 -0.61 6.22
N ASP A 262 -12.82 0.37 7.12
CA ASP A 262 -13.91 1.03 7.83
C ASP A 262 -14.61 2.09 6.95
N GLU A 263 -15.66 2.73 7.47
CA GLU A 263 -16.45 3.74 6.74
C GLU A 263 -15.60 4.94 6.31
N GLU A 264 -14.65 5.38 7.14
CA GLU A 264 -13.77 6.51 6.81
C GLU A 264 -12.81 6.15 5.68
N ASN A 265 -12.20 4.95 5.73
CA ASN A 265 -11.35 4.43 4.68
C ASN A 265 -12.14 4.18 3.38
N LEU A 266 -13.36 3.66 3.47
CA LEU A 266 -14.24 3.51 2.30
C LEU A 266 -14.56 4.85 1.64
N ALA A 267 -14.85 5.89 2.44
CA ALA A 267 -15.09 7.23 1.91
C ALA A 267 -13.84 7.81 1.23
N GLY A 268 -12.65 7.59 1.79
CA GLY A 268 -11.38 7.98 1.19
C GLY A 268 -11.10 7.24 -0.11
N LEU A 269 -11.37 5.94 -0.16
CA LEU A 269 -11.22 5.11 -1.35
C LEU A 269 -12.17 5.54 -2.47
N GLN A 270 -13.43 5.84 -2.13
CA GLN A 270 -14.41 6.33 -3.09
C GLN A 270 -13.94 7.65 -3.72
N LEU A 271 -13.49 8.60 -2.90
CA LEU A 271 -12.95 9.87 -3.37
C LEU A 271 -11.72 9.67 -4.27
N TYR A 272 -10.84 8.71 -3.91
CA TYR A 272 -9.69 8.38 -4.75
C TYR A 272 -10.14 7.87 -6.14
N PHE A 273 -11.13 6.99 -6.21
CA PHE A 273 -11.64 6.49 -7.49
C PHE A 273 -12.30 7.59 -8.32
N GLU A 274 -13.06 8.49 -7.69
CA GLU A 274 -13.65 9.66 -8.36
C GLU A 274 -12.59 10.56 -8.99
N LYS A 275 -11.55 10.91 -8.22
CA LYS A 275 -10.43 11.72 -8.70
C LYS A 275 -9.59 10.99 -9.77
N ALA A 276 -9.39 9.69 -9.62
CA ALA A 276 -8.68 8.87 -10.60
C ALA A 276 -9.44 8.79 -11.94
N ALA A 277 -10.77 8.66 -11.89
CA ALA A 277 -11.62 8.72 -13.09
C ALA A 277 -11.59 10.11 -13.76
N ALA A 278 -11.73 11.18 -12.97
CA ALA A 278 -11.63 12.55 -13.46
C ALA A 278 -10.24 12.90 -14.04
N ALA A 279 -9.20 12.20 -13.58
CA ALA A 279 -7.84 12.32 -14.10
C ALA A 279 -7.56 11.41 -15.32
N GLY A 280 -8.52 10.59 -15.74
CA GLY A 280 -8.34 9.62 -16.84
C GLY A 280 -7.41 8.45 -16.49
N LEU A 281 -7.15 8.20 -15.19
CA LEU A 281 -6.28 7.13 -14.74
C LEU A 281 -6.97 5.76 -14.71
N ILE A 282 -8.30 5.76 -14.65
CA ILE A 282 -9.16 4.57 -14.74
C ILE A 282 -10.27 4.81 -15.76
N PRO A 283 -10.76 3.75 -16.42
CA PRO A 283 -11.74 3.90 -17.50
C PRO A 283 -13.14 4.30 -16.99
N ARG A 284 -13.46 3.95 -15.75
CA ARG A 284 -14.75 4.21 -15.09
C ARG A 284 -14.57 4.14 -13.56
N ASN A 285 -15.49 4.75 -12.82
CA ASN A 285 -15.61 4.56 -11.37
C ASN A 285 -16.72 3.53 -11.12
N LYS A 286 -16.35 2.24 -10.97
CA LYS A 286 -17.30 1.19 -10.60
C LYS A 286 -17.41 1.07 -9.08
N PRO A 287 -18.59 0.77 -8.51
CA PRO A 287 -18.75 0.55 -7.09
C PRO A 287 -17.92 -0.66 -6.62
N LEU A 288 -17.54 -0.65 -5.34
CA LEU A 288 -16.99 -1.85 -4.71
C LEU A 288 -18.08 -2.89 -4.56
N GLU A 289 -17.79 -4.10 -5.02
CA GLU A 289 -18.62 -5.26 -4.82
C GLU A 289 -18.00 -6.16 -3.75
N PHE A 290 -18.81 -6.53 -2.78
CA PHE A 290 -18.46 -7.49 -1.74
C PHE A 290 -19.16 -8.82 -2.00
N PRO A 291 -18.64 -9.95 -1.47
CA PRO A 291 -19.33 -11.23 -1.54
C PRO A 291 -20.73 -11.11 -0.92
N GLN A 292 -21.73 -11.71 -1.56
CA GLN A 292 -23.06 -11.76 -0.97
C GLN A 292 -22.99 -12.57 0.33
N ALA A 293 -23.52 -12.02 1.43
CA ALA A 293 -23.71 -12.78 2.65
C ALA A 293 -24.55 -14.01 2.29
N ALA A 294 -24.07 -15.22 2.63
CA ALA A 294 -24.86 -16.42 2.43
C ALA A 294 -26.22 -16.20 3.07
N ALA A 295 -27.28 -16.20 2.27
CA ALA A 295 -28.64 -16.10 2.75
C ALA A 295 -28.81 -17.21 3.80
N ARG A 296 -29.03 -16.86 5.07
CA ARG A 296 -29.38 -17.84 6.09
C ARG A 296 -30.67 -18.50 5.61
N SER A 297 -30.55 -19.72 5.14
CA SER A 297 -31.72 -20.57 4.89
C SER A 297 -32.42 -20.78 6.22
N THR A 298 -33.39 -19.93 6.52
CA THR A 298 -34.41 -20.21 7.54
C THR A 298 -35.27 -21.32 6.99
N THR A 299 -34.85 -22.56 7.19
CA THR A 299 -35.72 -23.70 7.07
C THR A 299 -36.71 -23.58 8.24
N THR A 300 -37.86 -22.98 7.97
CA THR A 300 -39.02 -23.09 8.82
C THR A 300 -39.47 -24.53 8.77
N GLN A 301 -39.06 -25.32 9.75
CA GLN A 301 -39.73 -26.59 10.00
C GLN A 301 -41.12 -26.24 10.51
N GLY A 302 -42.13 -26.35 9.64
CA GLY A 302 -43.52 -26.34 10.00
C GLY A 302 -43.86 -27.63 10.77
N ALA A 303 -44.39 -27.46 11.94
CA ALA A 303 -45.03 -28.51 12.71
C ALA A 303 -46.36 -28.92 12.07
#